data_8a717a4bffc29439b1650459489ca61a
#
_entry.id   8a717a4bffc29439b1650459489ca61a
#
_cell.length_a   1.000
_cell.length_b   1.000
_cell.length_c   1.000
_cell.angle_alpha   90.00
_cell.angle_beta   90.00
_cell.angle_gamma   90.00
#
_symmetry.space_group_name_H-M   'P 1'
#
loop_
_entity.id
_entity.type
_entity.pdbx_description
1 polymer ?
#
loop_
_entity_poly.entity_id
_entity_poly.type
_entity_poly.pdbx_seq_one_letter_code
_entity_poly.pdbx_strand_id
1 'polypeptide(L)'
;GRVLEQIKAGAKNVPDWKRWHPGEFLKPHNRLRFLPKDEDPHEVAERLIKEFMPTAIRQPPSEEALTFYLGRAEKLLDEEVPLDEVLLKVYKEILCSIWFLFRIEKPGELDDFALASRLSYMLWNSMPDAELLDLAAKGLLKDDKTLRAQTERMLKDWRARRFVHDFTGQWLNLSEIHEMKPDKLYGEYDEALAWSMPEETRRFFVEILEKNRPITEFIHSDWSFLNGRLAFHYGIPGIEGMNMRKVKLPAGTPRGGFLSQGSVLKVTANGTNTSPVLRGTWVMERILGKTPTPPPPNIPGV
;
A
#
# COMPACT_ATOMS: atom_id res chain seq x y z
N GLY A 1 -7.34 9.97 5.54
CA GLY A 1 -8.11 9.16 6.48
C GLY A 1 -8.36 9.91 7.77
N ARG A 2 -7.34 10.23 8.56
CA ARG A 2 -7.48 10.92 9.87
C ARG A 2 -8.09 12.33 9.75
N VAL A 3 -7.75 13.08 8.71
CA VAL A 3 -8.35 14.38 8.43
C VAL A 3 -9.84 14.24 8.12
N LEU A 4 -10.24 13.22 7.36
CA LEU A 4 -11.66 12.93 7.08
C LEU A 4 -12.41 12.41 8.30
N GLU A 5 -11.78 11.66 9.18
CA GLU A 5 -12.38 11.21 10.45
C GLU A 5 -12.48 12.33 11.48
N GLN A 6 -11.47 13.19 11.59
CA GLN A 6 -11.53 14.38 12.43
C GLN A 6 -12.57 15.38 11.91
N ILE A 7 -12.71 15.52 10.60
CA ILE A 7 -13.76 16.32 9.96
C ILE A 7 -15.15 15.69 10.26
N LYS A 8 -15.29 14.36 10.22
CA LYS A 8 -16.55 13.68 10.56
C LYS A 8 -16.91 13.75 12.05
N ALA A 9 -15.90 13.74 12.93
CA ALA A 9 -16.10 13.76 14.38
C ALA A 9 -16.32 15.16 15.00
N GLY A 10 -15.88 16.23 14.31
CA GLY A 10 -15.83 17.57 14.89
C GLY A 10 -16.67 18.67 14.25
N ALA A 11 -17.29 18.44 13.10
CA ALA A 11 -17.98 19.53 12.40
C ALA A 11 -19.45 19.19 12.08
N LYS A 12 -20.34 19.90 12.75
CA LYS A 12 -21.78 19.92 12.41
C LYS A 12 -22.10 20.47 11.00
N ASN A 13 -21.10 20.89 10.22
CA ASN A 13 -21.22 21.50 8.89
C ASN A 13 -20.10 21.06 7.93
N VAL A 14 -19.81 19.75 7.86
CA VAL A 14 -18.94 19.24 6.79
C VAL A 14 -19.79 19.08 5.53
N PRO A 15 -19.42 19.69 4.40
CA PRO A 15 -20.11 19.48 3.13
C PRO A 15 -20.11 17.98 2.80
N ASP A 16 -21.27 17.50 2.29
CA ASP A 16 -21.42 16.14 1.78
C ASP A 16 -20.24 15.81 0.85
N TRP A 17 -19.48 14.74 1.14
CA TRP A 17 -18.31 14.32 0.37
C TRP A 17 -18.61 14.14 -1.13
N LYS A 18 -19.87 13.87 -1.49
CA LYS A 18 -20.33 13.80 -2.88
C LYS A 18 -20.30 15.17 -3.60
N ARG A 19 -20.22 16.28 -2.86
CA ARG A 19 -20.03 17.63 -3.40
C ARG A 19 -18.58 18.09 -3.42
N TRP A 20 -17.66 17.24 -2.92
CA TRP A 20 -16.26 17.57 -2.81
C TRP A 20 -15.56 17.35 -4.15
N HIS A 21 -15.34 18.41 -4.89
CA HIS A 21 -14.53 18.38 -6.09
C HIS A 21 -13.07 18.72 -5.72
N PRO A 22 -12.08 17.83 -5.99
CA PRO A 22 -10.67 18.15 -5.75
C PRO A 22 -10.20 19.45 -6.38
N GLY A 23 -10.82 19.86 -7.49
CA GLY A 23 -10.57 21.14 -8.15
C GLY A 23 -10.97 22.39 -7.36
N GLU A 24 -11.83 22.27 -6.34
CA GLU A 24 -12.19 23.43 -5.50
C GLU A 24 -11.11 23.76 -4.46
N PHE A 25 -10.33 22.78 -4.03
CA PHE A 25 -9.17 23.00 -3.17
C PHE A 25 -8.02 23.71 -3.89
N LEU A 26 -8.00 23.63 -5.21
CA LEU A 26 -6.96 24.24 -6.03
C LEU A 26 -7.32 25.66 -6.50
N LYS A 27 -8.49 26.18 -6.12
CA LYS A 27 -8.84 27.58 -6.44
C LYS A 27 -7.95 28.53 -5.62
N PRO A 28 -7.41 29.59 -6.21
CA PRO A 28 -6.48 30.52 -5.55
C PRO A 28 -6.98 31.04 -4.20
N HIS A 29 -8.28 31.36 -4.08
CA HIS A 29 -8.88 31.88 -2.85
C HIS A 29 -8.94 30.88 -1.68
N ASN A 30 -8.82 29.57 -1.94
CA ASN A 30 -8.77 28.54 -0.88
C ASN A 30 -7.34 28.26 -0.41
N ARG A 31 -6.33 28.62 -1.20
CA ARG A 31 -4.92 28.41 -0.87
C ARG A 31 -4.45 29.32 0.26
N LEU A 32 -4.90 30.59 0.24
CA LEU A 32 -4.50 31.62 1.21
C LEU A 32 -5.11 31.44 2.60
N ARG A 33 -6.08 30.53 2.77
CA ARG A 33 -6.84 30.41 4.02
C ARG A 33 -6.04 29.83 5.19
N PHE A 34 -4.90 29.22 4.90
CA PHE A 34 -4.05 28.54 5.88
C PHE A 34 -2.69 29.22 6.08
N LEU A 35 -2.40 30.28 5.34
CA LEU A 35 -1.17 31.02 5.52
C LEU A 35 -1.39 32.18 6.50
N PRO A 36 -0.45 32.43 7.42
CA PRO A 36 -0.50 33.61 8.30
C PRO A 36 -0.50 34.86 7.44
N LYS A 37 -1.37 35.79 7.77
CA LYS A 37 -1.50 37.06 7.03
C LYS A 37 -0.70 38.21 7.68
N ASP A 38 -0.38 38.05 8.95
CA ASP A 38 0.21 39.10 9.79
C ASP A 38 1.71 38.84 10.07
N GLU A 39 2.28 37.77 9.48
CA GLU A 39 3.70 37.40 9.59
C GLU A 39 4.47 37.82 8.33
N ASP A 40 5.79 38.05 8.46
CA ASP A 40 6.66 38.33 7.32
C ASP A 40 6.68 37.12 6.36
N PRO A 41 6.38 37.32 5.07
CA PRO A 41 6.38 36.24 4.07
C PRO A 41 7.72 35.50 3.98
N HIS A 42 8.86 36.15 4.20
CA HIS A 42 10.17 35.52 4.19
C HIS A 42 10.34 34.54 5.36
N GLU A 43 9.98 34.95 6.57
CA GLU A 43 10.02 34.08 7.76
C GLU A 43 9.08 32.91 7.64
N VAL A 44 7.87 33.13 7.11
CA VAL A 44 6.89 32.06 6.87
C VAL A 44 7.39 31.07 5.83
N ALA A 45 7.96 31.54 4.71
CA ALA A 45 8.51 30.67 3.68
C ALA A 45 9.66 29.83 4.22
N GLU A 46 10.60 30.45 4.93
CA GLU A 46 11.74 29.76 5.55
C GLU A 46 11.28 28.65 6.49
N ARG A 47 10.37 28.97 7.41
CA ARG A 47 9.82 28.01 8.37
C ARG A 47 9.14 26.84 7.68
N LEU A 48 8.22 27.11 6.74
CA LEU A 48 7.45 26.07 6.06
C LEU A 48 8.31 25.20 5.15
N ILE A 49 9.33 25.73 4.49
CA ILE A 49 10.27 24.95 3.69
C ILE A 49 11.13 24.04 4.60
N LYS A 50 11.64 24.56 5.74
CA LYS A 50 12.41 23.79 6.72
C LYS A 50 11.58 22.65 7.34
N GLU A 51 10.27 22.84 7.55
CA GLU A 51 9.36 21.80 8.05
C GLU A 51 9.01 20.77 6.97
N PHE A 52 8.83 21.19 5.74
CA PHE A 52 8.41 20.32 4.63
C PHE A 52 9.54 19.42 4.13
N MET A 53 10.73 19.98 3.96
CA MET A 53 11.85 19.32 3.29
C MET A 53 12.25 17.98 3.94
N PRO A 54 12.49 17.90 5.27
CA PRO A 54 12.86 16.64 5.92
C PRO A 54 11.82 15.54 5.73
N THR A 55 10.56 15.91 5.75
CA THR A 55 9.45 14.96 5.52
C THR A 55 9.42 14.48 4.07
N ALA A 56 9.56 15.39 3.11
CA ALA A 56 9.53 15.06 1.69
C ALA A 56 10.69 14.15 1.30
N ILE A 57 11.92 14.49 1.70
CA ILE A 57 13.12 13.71 1.35
C ILE A 57 13.42 12.57 2.33
N ARG A 58 12.62 12.44 3.42
CA ARG A 58 12.67 11.35 4.42
C ARG A 58 13.97 11.29 5.25
N GLN A 59 14.69 12.39 5.30
CA GLN A 59 15.93 12.58 6.05
C GLN A 59 16.22 14.08 6.21
N PRO A 60 17.11 14.51 7.10
CA PRO A 60 17.57 15.89 7.13
C PRO A 60 18.17 16.31 5.78
N PRO A 61 17.79 17.47 5.24
CA PRO A 61 18.43 17.99 4.03
C PRO A 61 19.90 18.36 4.29
N SER A 62 20.74 18.28 3.26
CA SER A 62 22.07 18.87 3.34
C SER A 62 21.96 20.38 3.42
N GLU A 63 22.97 21.03 4.04
CA GLU A 63 23.03 22.49 4.12
C GLU A 63 22.97 23.14 2.73
N GLU A 64 23.65 22.56 1.75
CA GLU A 64 23.64 23.03 0.37
C GLU A 64 22.23 22.98 -0.24
N ALA A 65 21.52 21.85 -0.09
CA ALA A 65 20.16 21.70 -0.61
C ALA A 65 19.19 22.66 0.09
N LEU A 66 19.30 22.81 1.41
CA LEU A 66 18.45 23.72 2.16
C LEU A 66 18.70 25.17 1.74
N THR A 67 19.95 25.61 1.65
CA THR A 67 20.34 26.94 1.20
C THR A 67 19.82 27.23 -0.22
N PHE A 68 19.92 26.25 -1.12
CA PHE A 68 19.42 26.38 -2.48
C PHE A 68 17.90 26.67 -2.51
N TYR A 69 17.09 25.89 -1.80
CA TYR A 69 15.63 26.08 -1.83
C TYR A 69 15.17 27.32 -1.06
N LEU A 70 15.84 27.67 0.02
CA LEU A 70 15.57 28.94 0.74
C LEU A 70 15.92 30.15 -0.12
N GLY A 71 17.09 30.18 -0.75
CA GLY A 71 17.47 31.27 -1.67
C GLY A 71 16.55 31.36 -2.90
N ARG A 72 16.00 30.21 -3.34
CA ARG A 72 14.99 30.20 -4.41
C ARG A 72 13.69 30.86 -3.98
N ALA A 73 13.24 30.62 -2.73
CA ALA A 73 12.05 31.25 -2.17
C ALA A 73 12.27 32.74 -1.97
N GLU A 74 13.38 33.13 -1.36
CA GLU A 74 13.78 34.52 -1.13
C GLU A 74 13.76 35.33 -2.43
N LYS A 75 14.45 34.85 -3.46
CA LYS A 75 14.47 35.51 -4.78
C LYS A 75 13.06 35.73 -5.35
N LEU A 76 12.15 34.75 -5.23
CA LEU A 76 10.79 34.90 -5.74
C LEU A 76 9.97 35.88 -4.92
N LEU A 77 10.19 35.97 -3.60
CA LEU A 77 9.55 36.96 -2.74
C LEU A 77 10.06 38.38 -3.05
N ASP A 78 11.36 38.55 -3.31
CA ASP A 78 11.95 39.81 -3.73
C ASP A 78 11.41 40.32 -5.09
N GLU A 79 11.01 39.34 -5.96
CA GLU A 79 10.29 39.62 -7.22
C GLU A 79 8.80 39.90 -7.01
N GLU A 80 8.34 40.13 -5.77
CA GLU A 80 6.94 40.37 -5.39
C GLU A 80 5.97 39.23 -5.76
N VAL A 81 6.45 38.01 -5.91
CA VAL A 81 5.57 36.84 -6.15
C VAL A 81 4.82 36.51 -4.85
N PRO A 82 3.50 36.29 -4.91
CA PRO A 82 2.72 35.95 -3.73
C PRO A 82 3.23 34.70 -3.01
N LEU A 83 3.23 34.70 -1.67
CA LEU A 83 3.79 33.64 -0.83
C LEU A 83 3.24 32.25 -1.16
N ASP A 84 1.94 32.11 -1.44
CA ASP A 84 1.33 30.83 -1.82
C ASP A 84 1.85 30.30 -3.15
N GLU A 85 2.14 31.17 -4.10
CA GLU A 85 2.76 30.80 -5.38
C GLU A 85 4.25 30.43 -5.20
N VAL A 86 4.97 31.16 -4.35
CA VAL A 86 6.35 30.85 -3.99
C VAL A 86 6.44 29.45 -3.39
N LEU A 87 5.65 29.18 -2.35
CA LEU A 87 5.62 27.85 -1.71
C LEU A 87 5.23 26.75 -2.69
N LEU A 88 4.23 26.98 -3.54
CA LEU A 88 3.83 26.01 -4.55
C LEU A 88 4.97 25.69 -5.53
N LYS A 89 5.71 26.70 -5.99
CA LYS A 89 6.86 26.52 -6.89
C LYS A 89 7.97 25.75 -6.22
N VAL A 90 8.39 26.19 -5.03
CA VAL A 90 9.50 25.54 -4.29
C VAL A 90 9.14 24.10 -3.88
N TYR A 91 7.92 23.86 -3.40
CA TYR A 91 7.50 22.49 -3.07
C TYR A 91 7.46 21.58 -4.30
N LYS A 92 7.04 22.08 -5.46
CA LYS A 92 7.13 21.33 -6.71
C LYS A 92 8.58 21.01 -7.09
N GLU A 93 9.48 21.99 -6.97
CA GLU A 93 10.91 21.79 -7.24
C GLU A 93 11.50 20.71 -6.31
N ILE A 94 11.18 20.75 -4.99
CA ILE A 94 11.59 19.71 -4.03
C ILE A 94 11.01 18.33 -4.43
N LEU A 95 9.72 18.26 -4.76
CA LEU A 95 9.06 17.01 -5.15
C LEU A 95 9.53 16.47 -6.52
N CYS A 96 10.14 17.30 -7.36
CA CYS A 96 10.77 16.88 -8.61
C CYS A 96 12.27 16.57 -8.45
N SER A 97 12.83 16.76 -7.26
CA SER A 97 14.25 16.52 -7.01
C SER A 97 14.60 15.04 -6.97
N ILE A 98 15.87 14.73 -7.25
CA ILE A 98 16.38 13.35 -7.13
C ILE A 98 16.24 12.79 -5.71
N TRP A 99 16.29 13.65 -4.69
CA TRP A 99 16.16 13.29 -3.28
C TRP A 99 14.76 12.82 -2.90
N PHE A 100 13.74 13.34 -3.57
CA PHE A 100 12.37 12.88 -3.40
C PHE A 100 12.06 11.67 -4.28
N LEU A 101 12.41 11.73 -5.58
CA LEU A 101 12.06 10.72 -6.58
C LEU A 101 12.79 9.39 -6.36
N PHE A 102 14.02 9.45 -5.87
CA PHE A 102 14.85 8.27 -5.66
C PHE A 102 15.20 8.10 -4.18
N ARG A 103 15.40 6.86 -3.78
CA ARG A 103 16.03 6.53 -2.50
C ARG A 103 17.51 6.31 -2.75
N ILE A 104 18.30 7.31 -2.39
CA ILE A 104 19.76 7.25 -2.56
C ILE A 104 20.32 6.74 -1.23
N GLU A 105 20.79 5.51 -1.23
CA GLU A 105 21.37 4.83 -0.07
C GLU A 105 22.86 4.59 -0.30
N LYS A 106 23.65 4.65 0.76
CA LYS A 106 25.07 4.30 0.67
C LYS A 106 25.23 2.79 0.61
N PRO A 107 26.19 2.26 -0.16
CA PRO A 107 26.53 0.83 -0.12
C PRO A 107 26.93 0.40 1.29
N GLY A 108 26.50 -0.81 1.70
CA GLY A 108 26.78 -1.38 3.00
C GLY A 108 25.60 -1.41 3.94
N GLU A 109 25.82 -1.20 5.22
CA GLU A 109 24.74 -1.18 6.21
C GLU A 109 23.87 0.06 6.04
N LEU A 110 22.54 -0.14 6.17
CA LEU A 110 21.59 0.95 6.14
C LEU A 110 21.78 1.87 7.34
N ASP A 111 21.73 3.17 7.11
CA ASP A 111 21.54 4.12 8.18
C ASP A 111 20.08 4.11 8.70
N ASP A 112 19.82 4.78 9.82
CA ASP A 112 18.51 4.78 10.46
C ASP A 112 17.42 5.43 9.58
N PHE A 113 17.74 6.45 8.78
CA PHE A 113 16.78 7.08 7.87
C PHE A 113 16.44 6.19 6.68
N ALA A 114 17.43 5.47 6.15
CA ALA A 114 17.19 4.47 5.12
C ALA A 114 16.35 3.31 5.66
N LEU A 115 16.62 2.87 6.90
CA LEU A 115 15.84 1.83 7.58
C LEU A 115 14.40 2.30 7.84
N ALA A 116 14.18 3.51 8.34
CA ALA A 116 12.87 4.12 8.50
C ALA A 116 12.09 4.17 7.18
N SER A 117 12.75 4.60 6.11
CA SER A 117 12.17 4.66 4.78
C SER A 117 11.78 3.27 4.26
N ARG A 118 12.69 2.29 4.33
CA ARG A 118 12.39 0.93 3.87
C ARG A 118 11.22 0.31 4.65
N LEU A 119 11.22 0.45 5.98
CA LEU A 119 10.16 -0.07 6.83
C LEU A 119 8.80 0.57 6.49
N SER A 120 8.75 1.90 6.33
CA SER A 120 7.51 2.60 6.06
C SER A 120 6.96 2.32 4.65
N TYR A 121 7.82 2.27 3.64
CA TYR A 121 7.37 1.90 2.29
C TYR A 121 6.95 0.44 2.20
N MET A 122 7.62 -0.48 2.92
CA MET A 122 7.22 -1.88 2.99
C MET A 122 5.85 -2.04 3.63
N LEU A 123 5.62 -1.42 4.80
CA LEU A 123 4.41 -1.68 5.60
C LEU A 123 3.25 -0.73 5.27
N TRP A 124 3.53 0.47 4.78
CA TRP A 124 2.50 1.49 4.55
C TRP A 124 2.43 1.99 3.12
N ASN A 125 3.38 1.59 2.26
CA ASN A 125 3.54 2.17 0.91
C ASN A 125 3.47 3.71 0.96
N SER A 126 4.18 4.29 1.92
CA SER A 126 4.17 5.73 2.21
C SER A 126 5.44 6.14 2.94
N MET A 127 5.66 7.44 3.04
CA MET A 127 6.78 8.04 3.78
C MET A 127 6.72 7.68 5.27
N PRO A 128 7.88 7.68 5.97
CA PRO A 128 7.96 7.57 7.41
C PRO A 128 7.09 8.62 8.11
N ASP A 129 6.49 8.28 9.23
CA ASP A 129 5.85 9.26 10.09
C ASP A 129 6.87 9.96 11.01
N ALA A 130 6.39 10.99 11.73
CA ALA A 130 7.25 11.78 12.61
C ALA A 130 7.94 10.95 13.69
N GLU A 131 7.27 9.89 14.20
CA GLU A 131 7.85 9.00 15.21
C GLU A 131 9.03 8.20 14.65
N LEU A 132 8.89 7.64 13.43
CA LEU A 132 9.99 6.94 12.78
C LEU A 132 11.17 7.87 12.45
N LEU A 133 10.89 9.08 11.97
CA LEU A 133 11.93 10.07 11.67
C LEU A 133 12.65 10.53 12.94
N ASP A 134 11.94 10.71 14.06
CA ASP A 134 12.55 11.07 15.34
C ASP A 134 13.46 9.95 15.88
N LEU A 135 13.01 8.70 15.81
CA LEU A 135 13.84 7.54 16.17
C LEU A 135 15.06 7.40 15.28
N ALA A 136 14.92 7.66 13.98
CA ALA A 136 16.03 7.67 13.04
C ALA A 136 17.06 8.78 13.36
N ALA A 137 16.57 9.98 13.67
CA ALA A 137 17.43 11.10 14.06
C ALA A 137 18.22 10.83 15.37
N LYS A 138 17.66 10.01 16.26
CA LYS A 138 18.31 9.57 17.51
C LYS A 138 19.21 8.35 17.34
N GLY A 139 19.29 7.76 16.14
CA GLY A 139 20.10 6.55 15.87
C GLY A 139 19.58 5.29 16.59
N LEU A 140 18.28 5.19 16.84
CA LEU A 140 17.68 4.13 17.66
C LEU A 140 17.01 3.01 16.86
N LEU A 141 16.86 3.14 15.53
CA LEU A 141 16.16 2.14 14.73
C LEU A 141 16.98 0.86 14.48
N LYS A 142 18.28 0.91 14.66
CA LYS A 142 19.15 -0.28 14.58
C LYS A 142 19.06 -1.18 15.82
N ASP A 143 18.48 -0.71 16.92
CA ASP A 143 18.20 -1.55 18.07
C ASP A 143 17.03 -2.50 17.76
N ASP A 144 17.27 -3.82 17.92
CA ASP A 144 16.29 -4.87 17.58
C ASP A 144 14.95 -4.70 18.32
N LYS A 145 14.98 -4.24 19.56
CA LYS A 145 13.75 -4.03 20.35
C LYS A 145 12.94 -2.87 19.81
N THR A 146 13.62 -1.78 19.48
CA THR A 146 13.00 -0.58 18.90
C THR A 146 12.43 -0.89 17.53
N LEU A 147 13.21 -1.56 16.67
CA LEU A 147 12.76 -1.95 15.34
C LEU A 147 11.54 -2.87 15.39
N ARG A 148 11.55 -3.86 16.29
CA ARG A 148 10.40 -4.76 16.50
C ARG A 148 9.18 -3.99 16.99
N ALA A 149 9.33 -3.12 17.99
CA ALA A 149 8.23 -2.33 18.53
C ALA A 149 7.60 -1.43 17.46
N GLN A 150 8.42 -0.79 16.61
CA GLN A 150 7.93 0.03 15.49
C GLN A 150 7.24 -0.82 14.43
N THR A 151 7.78 -1.98 14.08
CA THR A 151 7.14 -2.92 13.16
C THR A 151 5.75 -3.34 13.65
N GLU A 152 5.63 -3.72 14.93
CA GLU A 152 4.35 -4.11 15.54
C GLU A 152 3.36 -2.94 15.58
N ARG A 153 3.82 -1.73 15.90
CA ARG A 153 3.00 -0.51 15.85
C ARG A 153 2.45 -0.26 14.44
N MET A 154 3.33 -0.36 13.47
CA MET A 154 3.00 -0.10 12.06
C MET A 154 2.05 -1.13 11.48
N LEU A 155 2.20 -2.40 11.83
CA LEU A 155 1.27 -3.47 11.42
C LEU A 155 -0.15 -3.28 12.00
N LYS A 156 -0.28 -2.66 13.16
CA LYS A 156 -1.59 -2.32 13.77
C LYS A 156 -2.23 -1.05 13.19
N ASP A 157 -1.48 -0.24 12.44
CA ASP A 157 -2.00 0.96 11.78
C ASP A 157 -2.86 0.57 10.56
N TRP A 158 -3.91 1.35 10.29
CA TRP A 158 -4.79 1.12 9.13
C TRP A 158 -4.03 1.12 7.77
N ARG A 159 -2.90 1.82 7.69
CA ARG A 159 -2.03 1.88 6.50
C ARG A 159 -1.42 0.52 6.14
N ALA A 160 -1.29 -0.39 7.12
CA ALA A 160 -0.79 -1.75 6.88
C ALA A 160 -1.67 -2.57 5.91
N ARG A 161 -2.90 -2.14 5.65
CA ARG A 161 -3.73 -2.73 4.58
C ARG A 161 -3.08 -2.63 3.20
N ARG A 162 -2.23 -1.62 2.99
CA ARG A 162 -1.47 -1.47 1.74
C ARG A 162 -0.42 -2.58 1.61
N PHE A 163 0.29 -2.89 2.70
CA PHE A 163 1.20 -4.05 2.74
C PHE A 163 0.47 -5.34 2.36
N VAL A 164 -0.67 -5.61 2.98
CA VAL A 164 -1.45 -6.82 2.67
C VAL A 164 -1.81 -6.87 1.19
N HIS A 165 -2.33 -5.76 0.66
CA HIS A 165 -2.73 -5.68 -0.74
C HIS A 165 -1.55 -5.92 -1.70
N ASP A 166 -0.46 -5.20 -1.48
CA ASP A 166 0.69 -5.20 -2.38
C ASP A 166 1.50 -6.50 -2.25
N PHE A 167 1.72 -6.96 -1.01
CA PHE A 167 2.45 -8.19 -0.74
C PHE A 167 1.71 -9.42 -1.30
N THR A 168 0.43 -9.59 -0.98
CA THR A 168 -0.33 -10.72 -1.50
C THR A 168 -0.53 -10.64 -3.01
N GLY A 169 -0.67 -9.41 -3.54
CA GLY A 169 -0.75 -9.14 -4.97
C GLY A 169 0.47 -9.64 -5.74
N GLN A 170 1.66 -9.31 -5.24
CA GLN A 170 2.94 -9.69 -5.85
C GLN A 170 3.30 -11.15 -5.55
N TRP A 171 3.21 -11.56 -4.29
CA TRP A 171 3.57 -12.91 -3.88
C TRP A 171 2.73 -13.98 -4.59
N LEU A 172 1.42 -13.80 -4.65
CA LEU A 172 0.48 -14.80 -5.17
C LEU A 172 0.01 -14.49 -6.61
N ASN A 173 0.59 -13.48 -7.29
CA ASN A 173 0.18 -13.00 -8.61
C ASN A 173 -1.29 -12.53 -8.69
N LEU A 174 -1.86 -12.05 -7.58
CA LEU A 174 -3.27 -11.63 -7.58
C LEU A 174 -3.53 -10.38 -8.43
N SER A 175 -2.50 -9.60 -8.76
CA SER A 175 -2.59 -8.48 -9.69
C SER A 175 -3.05 -8.91 -11.10
N GLU A 176 -2.68 -10.13 -11.51
CA GLU A 176 -3.03 -10.69 -12.82
C GLU A 176 -4.46 -11.26 -12.89
N ILE A 177 -5.20 -11.26 -11.77
CA ILE A 177 -6.53 -11.90 -11.71
C ILE A 177 -7.54 -11.28 -12.68
N HIS A 178 -7.36 -10.01 -13.07
CA HIS A 178 -8.22 -9.30 -13.99
C HIS A 178 -7.75 -9.36 -15.45
N GLU A 179 -6.51 -9.75 -15.70
CA GLU A 179 -5.93 -9.79 -17.05
C GLU A 179 -6.51 -10.93 -17.87
N MET A 180 -6.72 -12.08 -17.24
CA MET A 180 -7.30 -13.24 -17.90
C MET A 180 -8.80 -13.30 -17.66
N LYS A 181 -9.58 -13.09 -18.71
CA LYS A 181 -11.04 -13.30 -18.67
C LYS A 181 -11.33 -14.77 -18.95
N PRO A 182 -12.10 -15.45 -18.09
CA PRO A 182 -12.61 -16.79 -18.39
C PRO A 182 -13.42 -16.78 -19.69
N ASP A 183 -13.39 -17.90 -20.41
CA ASP A 183 -14.19 -18.09 -21.62
C ASP A 183 -15.69 -17.86 -21.35
N LYS A 184 -16.42 -17.49 -22.40
CA LYS A 184 -17.88 -17.30 -22.36
C LYS A 184 -18.65 -18.54 -21.87
N LEU A 185 -18.03 -19.71 -21.95
CA LEU A 185 -18.56 -20.96 -21.39
C LEU A 185 -18.75 -20.90 -19.86
N TYR A 186 -18.02 -20.02 -19.17
CA TYR A 186 -18.10 -19.81 -17.72
C TYR A 186 -18.94 -18.56 -17.41
N GLY A 187 -20.19 -18.55 -17.85
CA GLY A 187 -21.13 -17.44 -17.71
C GLY A 187 -21.41 -17.00 -16.25
N GLU A 188 -21.03 -17.83 -15.29
CA GLU A 188 -21.13 -17.51 -13.85
C GLU A 188 -19.98 -16.64 -13.31
N TYR A 189 -18.94 -16.36 -14.12
CA TYR A 189 -17.88 -15.45 -13.71
C TYR A 189 -18.32 -14.00 -13.91
N ASP A 190 -18.83 -13.39 -12.86
CA ASP A 190 -19.29 -12.01 -12.81
C ASP A 190 -18.32 -11.10 -12.00
N GLU A 191 -18.60 -9.80 -12.01
CA GLU A 191 -17.79 -8.81 -11.28
C GLU A 191 -17.78 -9.06 -9.76
N ALA A 192 -18.90 -9.54 -9.21
CA ALA A 192 -19.00 -9.86 -7.79
C ALA A 192 -18.08 -11.03 -7.41
N LEU A 193 -17.98 -12.04 -8.25
CA LEU A 193 -17.05 -13.15 -8.07
C LEU A 193 -15.61 -12.72 -8.27
N ALA A 194 -15.34 -11.91 -9.31
CA ALA A 194 -14.02 -11.34 -9.59
C ALA A 194 -13.47 -10.53 -8.42
N TRP A 195 -14.33 -9.77 -7.74
CA TRP A 195 -13.97 -9.03 -6.53
C TRP A 195 -13.80 -9.95 -5.31
N SER A 196 -14.68 -10.95 -5.15
CA SER A 196 -14.71 -11.80 -3.96
C SER A 196 -13.49 -12.72 -3.84
N MET A 197 -12.97 -13.24 -4.95
CA MET A 197 -11.83 -14.15 -4.97
C MET A 197 -10.54 -13.55 -4.36
N PRO A 198 -10.02 -12.40 -4.81
CA PRO A 198 -8.84 -11.82 -4.19
C PRO A 198 -9.09 -11.29 -2.77
N GLU A 199 -10.33 -10.88 -2.47
CA GLU A 199 -10.70 -10.41 -1.14
C GLU A 199 -10.72 -11.55 -0.11
N GLU A 200 -11.10 -12.78 -0.49
CA GLU A 200 -10.93 -13.98 0.32
C GLU A 200 -9.47 -14.14 0.76
N THR A 201 -8.57 -14.12 -0.21
CA THR A 201 -7.14 -14.36 0.02
C THR A 201 -6.52 -13.28 0.90
N ARG A 202 -6.85 -12.00 0.66
CA ARG A 202 -6.36 -10.88 1.47
C ARG A 202 -6.83 -10.96 2.91
N ARG A 203 -8.12 -11.24 3.14
CA ARG A 203 -8.68 -11.38 4.49
C ARG A 203 -8.14 -12.60 5.22
N PHE A 204 -7.93 -13.68 4.48
CA PHE A 204 -7.31 -14.88 5.01
C PHE A 204 -5.88 -14.60 5.49
N PHE A 205 -5.10 -13.88 4.69
CA PHE A 205 -3.76 -13.42 5.06
C PHE A 205 -3.77 -12.50 6.30
N VAL A 206 -4.68 -11.52 6.33
CA VAL A 206 -4.83 -10.59 7.45
C VAL A 206 -5.12 -11.34 8.75
N GLU A 207 -6.05 -12.29 8.74
CA GLU A 207 -6.42 -13.08 9.92
C GLU A 207 -5.23 -13.88 10.47
N ILE A 208 -4.42 -14.47 9.59
CA ILE A 208 -3.23 -15.20 10.01
C ILE A 208 -2.20 -14.23 10.60
N LEU A 209 -1.98 -13.09 9.97
CA LEU A 209 -1.03 -12.08 10.43
C LEU A 209 -1.45 -11.45 11.77
N GLU A 210 -2.69 -10.93 11.87
CA GLU A 210 -3.17 -10.22 13.05
C GLU A 210 -3.36 -11.13 14.27
N LYS A 211 -3.74 -12.39 14.05
CA LYS A 211 -3.97 -13.38 15.12
C LYS A 211 -2.75 -14.25 15.39
N ASN A 212 -1.61 -13.97 14.74
CA ASN A 212 -0.39 -14.76 14.85
C ASN A 212 -0.66 -16.27 14.74
N ARG A 213 -1.45 -16.66 13.72
CA ARG A 213 -1.83 -18.06 13.50
C ARG A 213 -0.66 -18.83 12.85
N PRO A 214 -0.64 -20.15 12.98
CA PRO A 214 0.39 -20.96 12.35
C PRO A 214 0.46 -20.76 10.83
N ILE A 215 1.66 -20.58 10.28
CA ILE A 215 1.87 -20.40 8.84
C ILE A 215 1.42 -21.61 8.00
N THR A 216 1.34 -22.79 8.62
CA THR A 216 0.80 -24.00 7.99
C THR A 216 -0.66 -23.86 7.57
N GLU A 217 -1.42 -22.92 8.18
CA GLU A 217 -2.79 -22.63 7.78
C GLU A 217 -2.87 -22.01 6.37
N PHE A 218 -1.79 -21.41 5.86
CA PHE A 218 -1.73 -21.00 4.45
C PHE A 218 -1.88 -22.17 3.47
N ILE A 219 -1.48 -23.36 3.89
CA ILE A 219 -1.58 -24.57 3.06
C ILE A 219 -2.88 -25.33 3.37
N HIS A 220 -3.22 -25.44 4.65
CA HIS A 220 -4.41 -26.18 5.07
C HIS A 220 -5.08 -25.50 6.27
N SER A 221 -6.37 -25.21 6.12
CA SER A 221 -7.21 -24.68 7.19
C SER A 221 -8.64 -25.22 7.11
N ASP A 222 -9.37 -25.22 8.22
CA ASP A 222 -10.79 -25.58 8.31
C ASP A 222 -11.72 -24.35 8.23
N TRP A 223 -11.18 -23.21 7.80
CA TRP A 223 -11.91 -21.94 7.67
C TRP A 223 -11.44 -21.15 6.44
N SER A 224 -12.30 -20.24 5.96
CA SER A 224 -11.97 -19.23 4.96
C SER A 224 -12.80 -17.97 5.16
N PHE A 225 -12.65 -16.97 4.30
CA PHE A 225 -13.51 -15.79 4.25
C PHE A 225 -14.41 -15.87 3.03
N LEU A 226 -15.72 -15.92 3.25
CA LEU A 226 -16.71 -16.07 2.20
C LEU A 226 -17.80 -15.00 2.30
N ASN A 227 -18.30 -14.58 1.15
CA ASN A 227 -19.61 -13.95 1.01
C ASN A 227 -20.57 -14.90 0.27
N GLY A 228 -21.84 -14.52 0.10
CA GLY A 228 -22.83 -15.37 -0.57
C GLY A 228 -22.45 -15.73 -2.00
N ARG A 229 -21.83 -14.80 -2.74
CA ARG A 229 -21.43 -15.05 -4.14
C ARG A 229 -20.31 -16.08 -4.25
N LEU A 230 -19.29 -15.97 -3.40
CA LEU A 230 -18.17 -16.92 -3.39
C LEU A 230 -18.58 -18.28 -2.81
N ALA A 231 -19.42 -18.28 -1.78
CA ALA A 231 -19.97 -19.49 -1.19
C ALA A 231 -20.80 -20.28 -2.21
N PHE A 232 -21.65 -19.59 -3.00
CA PHE A 232 -22.38 -20.20 -4.10
C PHE A 232 -21.42 -20.85 -5.12
N HIS A 233 -20.38 -20.14 -5.53
CA HIS A 233 -19.34 -20.66 -6.44
C HIS A 233 -18.62 -21.90 -5.88
N TYR A 234 -18.45 -21.96 -4.55
CA TYR A 234 -17.81 -23.10 -3.89
C TYR A 234 -18.79 -24.24 -3.55
N GLY A 235 -20.07 -24.07 -3.78
CA GLY A 235 -21.09 -25.03 -3.38
C GLY A 235 -21.29 -25.14 -1.87
N ILE A 236 -21.02 -24.05 -1.12
CA ILE A 236 -21.16 -23.99 0.35
C ILE A 236 -22.49 -23.29 0.68
N PRO A 237 -23.48 -23.99 1.24
CA PRO A 237 -24.80 -23.43 1.52
C PRO A 237 -24.82 -22.55 2.78
N GLY A 238 -25.90 -21.76 2.93
CA GLY A 238 -26.21 -21.03 4.18
C GLY A 238 -25.42 -19.72 4.35
N ILE A 239 -24.74 -19.21 3.32
CA ILE A 239 -24.05 -17.94 3.35
C ILE A 239 -24.70 -17.00 2.34
N GLU A 240 -25.23 -15.87 2.81
CA GLU A 240 -25.94 -14.90 2.00
C GLU A 240 -25.29 -13.49 2.10
N GLY A 241 -25.60 -12.64 1.11
CA GLY A 241 -25.15 -11.25 1.04
C GLY A 241 -23.70 -11.09 0.59
N MET A 242 -23.29 -9.84 0.40
CA MET A 242 -21.97 -9.49 -0.18
C MET A 242 -20.87 -9.28 0.85
N ASN A 243 -21.21 -9.26 2.14
CA ASN A 243 -20.19 -9.02 3.19
C ASN A 243 -19.33 -10.27 3.41
N MET A 244 -18.02 -10.11 3.24
CA MET A 244 -17.05 -11.15 3.55
C MET A 244 -17.00 -11.41 5.06
N ARG A 245 -17.09 -12.68 5.44
CA ARG A 245 -17.03 -13.13 6.85
C ARG A 245 -16.23 -14.41 6.99
N LYS A 246 -15.60 -14.58 8.14
CA LYS A 246 -14.93 -15.84 8.46
C LYS A 246 -15.95 -16.95 8.62
N VAL A 247 -15.75 -18.05 7.93
CA VAL A 247 -16.65 -19.20 7.89
C VAL A 247 -15.84 -20.46 8.17
N LYS A 248 -16.38 -21.34 9.03
CA LYS A 248 -15.85 -22.68 9.17
C LYS A 248 -16.28 -23.50 7.95
N LEU A 249 -15.33 -24.13 7.31
CA LEU A 249 -15.58 -24.94 6.12
C LEU A 249 -16.23 -26.28 6.48
N PRO A 250 -17.16 -26.79 5.65
CA PRO A 250 -17.75 -28.12 5.86
C PRO A 250 -16.68 -29.22 5.85
N ALA A 251 -16.87 -30.23 6.69
CA ALA A 251 -15.98 -31.39 6.70
C ALA A 251 -15.98 -32.10 5.32
N GLY A 252 -14.78 -32.48 4.87
CA GLY A 252 -14.62 -33.15 3.57
C GLY A 252 -14.65 -32.23 2.35
N THR A 253 -14.78 -30.91 2.54
CA THR A 253 -14.63 -29.97 1.42
C THR A 253 -13.19 -29.99 0.89
N PRO A 254 -12.97 -29.87 -0.44
CA PRO A 254 -11.62 -29.73 -1.00
C PRO A 254 -11.05 -28.31 -0.82
N ARG A 255 -11.70 -27.46 -0.01
CA ARG A 255 -11.30 -26.10 0.28
C ARG A 255 -10.54 -26.00 1.59
N GLY A 256 -9.67 -25.02 1.70
CA GLY A 256 -8.87 -24.71 2.90
C GLY A 256 -7.42 -24.39 2.56
N GLY A 257 -7.01 -23.16 2.88
CA GLY A 257 -5.70 -22.63 2.49
C GLY A 257 -5.61 -22.10 1.05
N PHE A 258 -4.50 -21.42 0.73
CA PHE A 258 -4.33 -20.67 -0.54
C PHE A 258 -4.49 -21.55 -1.79
N LEU A 259 -3.96 -22.78 -1.76
CA LEU A 259 -3.93 -23.67 -2.93
C LEU A 259 -5.32 -24.02 -3.47
N SER A 260 -6.35 -23.86 -2.66
CA SER A 260 -7.73 -24.18 -3.01
C SER A 260 -8.62 -22.93 -3.16
N GLN A 261 -8.11 -21.73 -2.90
CA GLN A 261 -8.85 -20.49 -3.08
C GLN A 261 -9.07 -20.15 -4.55
N GLY A 262 -10.21 -19.58 -4.88
CA GLY A 262 -10.59 -19.23 -6.24
C GLY A 262 -9.62 -18.31 -6.94
N SER A 263 -9.00 -17.36 -6.22
CA SER A 263 -7.99 -16.46 -6.74
C SER A 263 -6.77 -17.21 -7.28
N VAL A 264 -6.21 -18.13 -6.48
CA VAL A 264 -5.02 -18.93 -6.85
C VAL A 264 -5.36 -19.90 -7.98
N LEU A 265 -6.54 -20.52 -7.92
CA LEU A 265 -6.98 -21.42 -8.99
C LEU A 265 -7.17 -20.69 -10.31
N LYS A 266 -7.61 -19.41 -10.27
CA LYS A 266 -7.81 -18.58 -11.46
C LYS A 266 -6.49 -18.11 -12.07
N VAL A 267 -5.57 -17.54 -11.29
CA VAL A 267 -4.27 -17.07 -11.81
C VAL A 267 -3.34 -18.21 -12.30
N THR A 268 -3.67 -19.45 -11.97
CA THR A 268 -2.97 -20.65 -12.44
C THR A 268 -3.74 -21.42 -13.52
N ALA A 269 -4.73 -20.81 -14.15
CA ALA A 269 -5.49 -21.34 -15.28
C ALA A 269 -5.24 -20.53 -16.54
N ASN A 270 -5.64 -21.05 -17.70
CA ASN A 270 -5.47 -20.35 -18.99
C ASN A 270 -6.74 -19.71 -19.53
N GLY A 271 -7.77 -19.57 -18.69
CA GLY A 271 -9.08 -19.00 -19.06
C GLY A 271 -10.09 -19.99 -19.64
N THR A 272 -9.66 -21.07 -20.26
CA THR A 272 -10.54 -22.16 -20.80
C THR A 272 -10.44 -23.43 -19.97
N ASN A 273 -9.25 -23.76 -19.51
CA ASN A 273 -8.99 -25.02 -18.78
C ASN A 273 -8.10 -24.76 -17.56
N THR A 274 -8.24 -25.63 -16.57
CA THR A 274 -7.25 -25.70 -15.49
C THR A 274 -5.94 -26.28 -16.02
N SER A 275 -4.81 -25.73 -15.56
CA SER A 275 -3.47 -26.21 -15.95
C SER A 275 -2.71 -26.75 -14.74
N PRO A 276 -2.62 -28.08 -14.57
CA PRO A 276 -1.81 -28.66 -13.49
C PRO A 276 -0.34 -28.24 -13.56
N VAL A 277 0.20 -28.08 -14.78
CA VAL A 277 1.59 -27.65 -15.01
C VAL A 277 1.82 -26.24 -14.51
N LEU A 278 0.99 -25.27 -14.93
CA LEU A 278 1.08 -23.88 -14.45
C LEU A 278 0.91 -23.79 -12.94
N ARG A 279 0.00 -24.59 -12.37
CA ARG A 279 -0.19 -24.65 -10.92
C ARG A 279 1.02 -25.24 -10.20
N GLY A 280 1.62 -26.29 -10.73
CA GLY A 280 2.85 -26.88 -10.21
C GLY A 280 4.01 -25.89 -10.23
N THR A 281 4.21 -25.18 -11.34
CA THR A 281 5.20 -24.11 -11.47
C THR A 281 4.94 -23.00 -10.45
N TRP A 282 3.71 -22.54 -10.34
CA TRP A 282 3.32 -21.51 -9.36
C TRP A 282 3.62 -21.94 -7.91
N VAL A 283 3.33 -23.20 -7.54
CA VAL A 283 3.65 -23.73 -6.19
C VAL A 283 5.15 -23.74 -5.97
N MET A 284 5.93 -24.20 -6.97
CA MET A 284 7.39 -24.22 -6.86
C MET A 284 7.97 -22.83 -6.66
N GLU A 285 7.52 -21.86 -7.44
CA GLU A 285 8.04 -20.48 -7.39
C GLU A 285 7.54 -19.70 -6.18
N ARG A 286 6.23 -19.72 -5.93
CA ARG A 286 5.58 -18.83 -4.95
C ARG A 286 5.54 -19.38 -3.53
N ILE A 287 5.50 -20.71 -3.38
CA ILE A 287 5.45 -21.35 -2.06
C ILE A 287 6.81 -21.92 -1.66
N LEU A 288 7.50 -22.57 -2.59
CA LEU A 288 8.77 -23.22 -2.29
C LEU A 288 10.01 -22.37 -2.63
N GLY A 289 9.84 -21.22 -3.30
CA GLY A 289 10.93 -20.35 -3.70
C GLY A 289 11.91 -20.99 -4.70
N LYS A 290 11.46 -21.96 -5.49
CA LYS A 290 12.27 -22.70 -6.46
C LYS A 290 11.76 -22.47 -7.86
N THR A 291 12.51 -21.75 -8.69
CA THR A 291 12.18 -21.61 -10.10
C THR A 291 12.45 -22.91 -10.84
N PRO A 292 11.46 -23.50 -11.54
CA PRO A 292 11.68 -24.68 -12.38
C PRO A 292 12.72 -24.39 -13.47
N THR A 293 13.51 -25.39 -13.81
CA THR A 293 14.40 -25.29 -14.98
C THR A 293 13.54 -25.15 -16.26
N PRO A 294 13.90 -24.24 -17.17
CA PRO A 294 13.18 -24.13 -18.43
C PRO A 294 13.26 -25.46 -19.21
N PRO A 295 12.22 -25.81 -19.96
CA PRO A 295 12.25 -27.02 -20.78
C PRO A 295 13.42 -26.97 -21.74
N PRO A 296 14.03 -28.10 -22.11
CA PRO A 296 15.08 -28.14 -23.10
C PRO A 296 14.63 -27.47 -24.41
N PRO A 297 15.54 -26.78 -25.13
CA PRO A 297 15.21 -26.21 -26.44
C PRO A 297 14.76 -27.34 -27.39
N ASN A 298 13.70 -27.12 -28.14
CA ASN A 298 13.09 -28.04 -29.12
C ASN A 298 12.04 -29.05 -28.59
N ILE A 299 11.50 -28.89 -27.39
CA ILE A 299 10.26 -29.58 -27.05
C ILE A 299 9.08 -28.74 -27.54
N PRO A 300 8.21 -29.26 -28.43
CA PRO A 300 7.00 -28.55 -28.84
C PRO A 300 6.14 -28.28 -27.59
N GLY A 301 5.64 -27.03 -27.46
CA GLY A 301 4.68 -26.70 -26.41
C GLY A 301 3.44 -27.60 -26.54
N VAL A 302 3.00 -28.12 -25.42
CA VAL A 302 1.74 -28.90 -25.32
C VAL A 302 0.55 -27.95 -25.28
#